data_01a0073eadbd578a15dfdd02edad220b
#
_entry.id   01a0073eadbd578a15dfdd02edad220b
#
_cell.length_a   1.000
_cell.length_b   1.000
_cell.length_c   1.000
_cell.angle_alpha   90.00
_cell.angle_beta   90.00
_cell.angle_gamma   90.00
#
_symmetry.space_group_name_H-M   'P 1'
#
loop_
_entity.id
_entity.type
_entity.pdbx_description
1 polymer ?
#
loop_
_entity_poly.entity_id
_entity_poly.type
_entity_poly.pdbx_seq_one_letter_code
_entity_poly.pdbx_strand_id
1 'polypeptide(L)'
;MMVKNIYKQIFKGIKSYDEIVIARHIGPDPDALCSQLGLRDSIRATFPDKKVYAVGASVAKFKSFGNLDHPNYESLNNPLLIVLDVPNMHRIDGIDGLNYSNILKIDHHPKEDIKCYIEWVDTDKSSTCQMVTELLLNTKLKITRKVAENLFLGIVSDSERFSLKNTSISTFETTKKLLE
;
A
#
# COMPACT_ATOMS: atom_id res chain seq x y z
N MET A 1 2.91 22.43 1.59
CA MET A 1 1.48 22.52 1.17
C MET A 1 1.07 21.41 0.18
N MET A 2 1.91 20.96 -0.76
CA MET A 2 1.58 19.86 -1.73
C MET A 2 1.31 18.52 -1.05
N VAL A 3 2.14 18.07 -0.11
CA VAL A 3 2.01 16.72 0.51
C VAL A 3 0.69 16.53 1.27
N LYS A 4 0.22 17.55 2.00
CA LYS A 4 -1.09 17.48 2.69
C LYS A 4 -2.29 17.36 1.73
N ASN A 5 -2.12 17.77 0.48
CA ASN A 5 -3.15 17.65 -0.53
C ASN A 5 -3.24 16.21 -1.07
N ILE A 6 -2.10 15.51 -1.26
CA ILE A 6 -2.09 14.14 -1.76
C ILE A 6 -2.76 13.15 -0.79
N TYR A 7 -2.52 13.26 0.53
CA TYR A 7 -3.20 12.41 1.51
C TYR A 7 -4.71 12.55 1.45
N LYS A 8 -5.22 13.79 1.30
CA LYS A 8 -6.66 14.05 1.14
C LYS A 8 -7.21 13.46 -0.16
N GLN A 9 -6.46 13.57 -1.25
CA GLN A 9 -6.87 13.02 -2.56
C GLN A 9 -6.94 11.49 -2.50
N ILE A 10 -5.91 10.83 -1.94
CA ILE A 10 -5.89 9.38 -1.76
C ILE A 10 -7.05 8.93 -0.86
N PHE A 11 -7.25 9.59 0.29
CA PHE A 11 -8.33 9.25 1.20
C PHE A 11 -9.71 9.43 0.56
N LYS A 12 -9.90 10.50 -0.22
CA LYS A 12 -11.14 10.73 -0.99
C LYS A 12 -11.33 9.64 -2.06
N GLY A 13 -10.27 9.25 -2.77
CA GLY A 13 -10.29 8.16 -3.73
C GLY A 13 -10.73 6.85 -3.08
N ILE A 14 -10.08 6.44 -1.98
CA ILE A 14 -10.45 5.25 -1.21
C ILE A 14 -11.92 5.31 -0.76
N LYS A 15 -12.39 6.47 -0.29
CA LYS A 15 -13.76 6.64 0.18
C LYS A 15 -14.80 6.51 -0.93
N SER A 16 -14.46 6.88 -2.18
CA SER A 16 -15.40 6.94 -3.31
C SER A 16 -15.74 5.58 -3.94
N TYR A 17 -15.00 4.52 -3.61
CA TYR A 17 -15.21 3.18 -4.17
C TYR A 17 -15.65 2.19 -3.09
N ASP A 18 -16.66 1.39 -3.38
CA ASP A 18 -17.11 0.32 -2.47
C ASP A 18 -16.25 -0.95 -2.61
N GLU A 19 -15.63 -1.13 -3.78
CA GLU A 19 -14.77 -2.26 -4.10
C GLU A 19 -13.36 -1.78 -4.43
N ILE A 20 -12.35 -2.37 -3.78
CA ILE A 20 -10.95 -1.98 -3.90
C ILE A 20 -10.09 -3.24 -4.03
N VAL A 21 -9.23 -3.25 -5.03
CA VAL A 21 -8.20 -4.29 -5.20
C VAL A 21 -6.84 -3.63 -5.01
N ILE A 22 -6.02 -4.22 -4.15
CA ILE A 22 -4.67 -3.73 -3.84
C ILE A 22 -3.68 -4.74 -4.38
N ALA A 23 -2.82 -4.31 -5.28
CA ALA A 23 -1.77 -5.11 -5.91
C ALA A 23 -0.38 -4.53 -5.60
N ARG A 24 0.64 -5.34 -5.77
CA ARG A 24 2.07 -5.04 -5.58
C ARG A 24 2.89 -5.73 -6.66
N HIS A 25 4.24 -5.66 -6.61
CA HIS A 25 5.07 -6.27 -7.64
C HIS A 25 5.15 -7.81 -7.55
N ILE A 26 5.43 -8.45 -8.69
CA ILE A 26 5.75 -9.87 -8.80
C ILE A 26 7.01 -10.18 -7.96
N GLY A 27 7.00 -11.32 -7.25
CA GLY A 27 8.12 -11.72 -6.40
C GLY A 27 8.32 -10.77 -5.21
N PRO A 28 7.28 -10.55 -4.38
CA PRO A 28 7.29 -9.51 -3.36
C PRO A 28 8.38 -9.71 -2.32
N ASP A 29 8.89 -8.59 -1.86
CA ASP A 29 9.66 -8.48 -0.63
C ASP A 29 8.74 -8.11 0.57
N PRO A 30 9.30 -7.92 1.77
CA PRO A 30 8.49 -7.52 2.93
C PRO A 30 7.85 -6.13 2.78
N ASP A 31 8.47 -5.15 2.10
CA ASP A 31 7.87 -3.82 1.92
C ASP A 31 6.62 -3.89 1.06
N ALA A 32 6.71 -4.52 -0.11
CA ALA A 32 5.58 -4.73 -1.01
C ALA A 32 4.41 -5.44 -0.32
N LEU A 33 4.69 -6.53 0.41
CA LEU A 33 3.63 -7.32 1.04
C LEU A 33 3.05 -6.64 2.29
N CYS A 34 3.89 -6.04 3.12
CA CYS A 34 3.45 -5.39 4.35
C CYS A 34 2.71 -4.08 4.09
N SER A 35 3.12 -3.30 3.08
CA SER A 35 2.36 -2.11 2.65
C SER A 35 0.97 -2.49 2.12
N GLN A 36 0.89 -3.56 1.31
CA GLN A 36 -0.36 -4.09 0.76
C GLN A 36 -1.32 -4.57 1.86
N LEU A 37 -0.86 -5.44 2.75
CA LEU A 37 -1.67 -5.98 3.84
C LEU A 37 -2.03 -4.90 4.87
N GLY A 38 -1.09 -4.02 5.19
CA GLY A 38 -1.31 -2.91 6.12
C GLY A 38 -2.39 -1.94 5.62
N LEU A 39 -2.33 -1.55 4.34
CA LEU A 39 -3.36 -0.67 3.77
C LEU A 39 -4.72 -1.37 3.68
N ARG A 40 -4.78 -2.64 3.22
CA ARG A 40 -6.01 -3.43 3.20
C ARG A 40 -6.68 -3.45 4.56
N ASP A 41 -5.95 -3.86 5.58
CA ASP A 41 -6.49 -4.06 6.92
C ASP A 41 -6.91 -2.73 7.57
N SER A 42 -6.19 -1.65 7.30
CA SER A 42 -6.55 -0.30 7.71
C SER A 42 -7.87 0.17 7.06
N ILE A 43 -8.04 -0.06 5.75
CA ILE A 43 -9.28 0.31 5.04
C ILE A 43 -10.44 -0.53 5.57
N ARG A 44 -10.29 -1.84 5.74
CA ARG A 44 -11.32 -2.73 6.30
C ARG A 44 -11.73 -2.32 7.72
N ALA A 45 -10.76 -1.95 8.56
CA ALA A 45 -11.04 -1.48 9.91
C ALA A 45 -11.75 -0.12 9.95
N THR A 46 -11.53 0.73 8.93
CA THR A 46 -12.14 2.06 8.83
C THR A 46 -13.51 2.02 8.19
N PHE A 47 -13.68 1.19 7.16
CA PHE A 47 -14.88 1.07 6.34
C PHE A 47 -15.29 -0.41 6.24
N PRO A 48 -15.95 -0.97 7.27
CA PRO A 48 -16.24 -2.42 7.34
C PRO A 48 -17.13 -2.95 6.21
N ASP A 49 -17.95 -2.07 5.60
CA ASP A 49 -18.85 -2.44 4.51
C ASP A 49 -18.17 -2.49 3.13
N LYS A 50 -16.93 -1.99 3.01
CA LYS A 50 -16.20 -2.03 1.73
C LYS A 50 -15.60 -3.40 1.48
N LYS A 51 -15.64 -3.82 0.22
CA LYS A 51 -14.96 -5.01 -0.27
C LYS A 51 -13.52 -4.65 -0.66
N VAL A 52 -12.55 -5.02 0.15
CA VAL A 52 -11.13 -4.68 -0.06
C VAL A 52 -10.30 -5.95 -0.13
N TYR A 53 -9.54 -6.12 -1.19
CA TYR A 53 -8.78 -7.35 -1.46
C TYR A 53 -7.31 -7.04 -1.71
N ALA A 54 -6.41 -7.77 -1.06
CA ALA A 54 -4.99 -7.81 -1.35
C ALA A 54 -4.71 -9.04 -2.22
N VAL A 55 -4.29 -8.84 -3.47
CA VAL A 55 -4.18 -9.90 -4.47
C VAL A 55 -2.73 -10.17 -4.88
N GLY A 56 -2.51 -11.29 -5.58
CA GLY A 56 -1.23 -11.72 -6.12
C GLY A 56 -0.76 -13.06 -5.57
N ALA A 57 0.42 -13.50 -5.97
CA ALA A 57 0.98 -14.78 -5.58
C ALA A 57 1.41 -14.80 -4.11
N SER A 58 1.02 -15.84 -3.38
CA SER A 58 1.48 -16.08 -2.01
C SER A 58 2.94 -16.52 -1.96
N VAL A 59 3.69 -16.05 -0.99
CA VAL A 59 5.09 -16.44 -0.77
C VAL A 59 5.21 -17.13 0.58
N ALA A 60 5.59 -18.41 0.58
CA ALA A 60 5.61 -19.27 1.76
C ALA A 60 6.42 -18.68 2.93
N LYS A 61 7.57 -18.07 2.66
CA LYS A 61 8.44 -17.45 3.69
C LYS A 61 7.80 -16.24 4.40
N PHE A 62 6.75 -15.64 3.83
CA PHE A 62 6.07 -14.46 4.37
C PHE A 62 4.66 -14.76 4.92
N LYS A 63 4.31 -16.04 5.07
CA LYS A 63 2.98 -16.44 5.55
C LYS A 63 2.60 -15.83 6.90
N SER A 64 3.57 -15.51 7.76
CA SER A 64 3.35 -14.88 9.06
C SER A 64 2.84 -13.43 8.96
N PHE A 65 3.06 -12.73 7.85
CA PHE A 65 2.58 -11.36 7.68
C PHE A 65 1.06 -11.31 7.48
N GLY A 66 0.47 -12.35 6.89
CA GLY A 66 -0.96 -12.47 6.66
C GLY A 66 -1.28 -13.23 5.38
N ASN A 67 -2.55 -13.43 5.14
CA ASN A 67 -3.04 -14.11 3.93
C ASN A 67 -3.48 -13.09 2.88
N LEU A 68 -3.23 -13.42 1.61
CA LEU A 68 -3.79 -12.72 0.47
C LEU A 68 -5.24 -13.18 0.21
N ASP A 69 -5.97 -12.35 -0.50
CA ASP A 69 -7.35 -12.60 -0.87
C ASP A 69 -7.44 -13.15 -2.31
N HIS A 70 -8.49 -13.92 -2.59
CA HIS A 70 -8.74 -14.52 -3.91
C HIS A 70 -10.18 -14.21 -4.35
N PRO A 71 -10.49 -12.93 -4.69
CA PRO A 71 -11.83 -12.57 -5.13
C PRO A 71 -12.15 -13.17 -6.51
N ASN A 72 -13.44 -13.43 -6.77
CA ASN A 72 -13.90 -13.65 -8.13
C ASN A 72 -13.99 -12.28 -8.84
N TYR A 73 -13.10 -12.02 -9.79
CA TYR A 73 -13.03 -10.74 -10.50
C TYR A 73 -14.27 -10.44 -11.35
N GLU A 74 -14.95 -11.48 -11.86
CA GLU A 74 -16.20 -11.30 -12.62
C GLU A 74 -17.34 -10.73 -11.76
N SER A 75 -17.27 -10.91 -10.44
CA SER A 75 -18.26 -10.38 -9.51
C SER A 75 -17.99 -8.95 -9.06
N LEU A 76 -16.84 -8.36 -9.42
CA LEU A 76 -16.47 -7.00 -9.06
C LEU A 76 -17.00 -6.01 -10.10
N ASN A 77 -17.53 -4.89 -9.60
CA ASN A 77 -18.10 -3.84 -10.45
C ASN A 77 -17.17 -2.62 -10.50
N ASN A 78 -16.22 -2.64 -11.44
CA ASN A 78 -15.27 -1.55 -11.65
C ASN A 78 -14.55 -1.08 -10.36
N PRO A 79 -13.82 -1.95 -9.65
CA PRO A 79 -13.12 -1.59 -8.42
C PRO A 79 -12.03 -0.53 -8.67
N LEU A 80 -11.65 0.18 -7.61
CA LEU A 80 -10.41 0.95 -7.61
C LEU A 80 -9.24 -0.01 -7.50
N LEU A 81 -8.30 0.05 -8.46
CA LEU A 81 -7.01 -0.62 -8.34
C LEU A 81 -6.03 0.28 -7.59
N ILE A 82 -5.55 -0.17 -6.44
CA ILE A 82 -4.44 0.48 -5.72
C ILE A 82 -3.17 -0.33 -6.00
N VAL A 83 -2.15 0.34 -6.50
CA VAL A 83 -0.84 -0.26 -6.80
C VAL A 83 0.18 0.26 -5.81
N LEU A 84 0.83 -0.64 -5.09
CA LEU A 84 1.83 -0.32 -4.07
C LEU A 84 3.18 -0.91 -4.47
N ASP A 85 4.23 -0.12 -4.32
CA ASP A 85 5.60 -0.57 -4.47
C ASP A 85 5.91 -1.17 -5.86
N VAL A 86 5.39 -0.54 -6.91
CA VAL A 86 5.57 -1.01 -8.30
C VAL A 86 5.88 0.16 -9.22
N PRO A 87 7.05 0.20 -9.86
CA PRO A 87 7.40 1.28 -10.79
C PRO A 87 6.66 1.18 -12.14
N ASN A 88 6.36 -0.04 -12.63
CA ASN A 88 5.85 -0.27 -13.99
C ASN A 88 4.73 -1.33 -14.07
N MET A 89 3.94 -1.25 -15.17
CA MET A 89 2.73 -2.06 -15.35
C MET A 89 2.99 -3.57 -15.39
N HIS A 90 4.04 -4.01 -16.07
CA HIS A 90 4.30 -5.44 -16.28
C HIS A 90 4.74 -6.18 -15.02
N ARG A 91 5.09 -5.44 -13.96
CA ARG A 91 5.44 -6.02 -12.66
C ARG A 91 4.26 -6.13 -11.69
N ILE A 92 3.10 -5.60 -12.04
CA ILE A 92 1.92 -5.70 -11.15
C ILE A 92 1.46 -7.15 -11.10
N ASP A 93 1.36 -7.71 -9.89
CA ASP A 93 0.98 -9.11 -9.67
C ASP A 93 -0.53 -9.24 -9.35
N GLY A 94 -1.14 -10.30 -9.89
CA GLY A 94 -2.48 -10.73 -9.52
C GLY A 94 -3.62 -9.90 -10.09
N ILE A 95 -3.42 -9.18 -11.17
CA ILE A 95 -4.48 -8.37 -11.80
C ILE A 95 -4.97 -8.92 -13.15
N ASP A 96 -4.50 -10.09 -13.56
CA ASP A 96 -4.93 -10.71 -14.82
C ASP A 96 -6.43 -11.00 -14.80
N GLY A 97 -7.14 -10.48 -15.79
CA GLY A 97 -8.60 -10.58 -15.88
C GLY A 97 -9.38 -9.60 -15.00
N LEU A 98 -8.71 -8.74 -14.22
CA LEU A 98 -9.39 -7.70 -13.44
C LEU A 98 -9.81 -6.54 -14.35
N ASN A 99 -11.11 -6.23 -14.37
CA ASN A 99 -11.62 -5.00 -14.95
C ASN A 99 -11.72 -3.93 -13.85
N TYR A 100 -10.99 -2.82 -13.97
CA TYR A 100 -10.93 -1.75 -12.98
C TYR A 100 -11.17 -0.38 -13.60
N SER A 101 -11.72 0.54 -12.81
CA SER A 101 -12.05 1.91 -13.28
C SER A 101 -10.85 2.82 -13.34
N ASN A 102 -10.08 2.86 -12.26
CA ASN A 102 -8.98 3.79 -12.08
C ASN A 102 -7.83 3.16 -11.30
N ILE A 103 -6.63 3.71 -11.48
CA ILE A 103 -5.44 3.32 -10.72
C ILE A 103 -5.09 4.44 -9.74
N LEU A 104 -4.86 4.06 -8.47
CA LEU A 104 -4.21 4.86 -7.45
C LEU A 104 -2.85 4.22 -7.16
N LYS A 105 -1.76 4.98 -7.27
CA LYS A 105 -0.39 4.47 -7.06
C LYS A 105 0.25 5.16 -5.85
N ILE A 106 0.92 4.36 -5.00
CA ILE A 106 1.83 4.82 -3.93
C ILE A 106 3.12 4.03 -4.06
N ASP A 107 4.25 4.70 -4.28
CA ASP A 107 5.50 4.05 -4.60
C ASP A 107 6.70 4.93 -4.23
N HIS A 108 7.78 4.34 -3.74
CA HIS A 108 9.03 5.04 -3.46
C HIS A 108 10.11 4.84 -4.54
N HIS A 109 9.81 4.07 -5.58
CA HIS A 109 10.69 3.91 -6.73
C HIS A 109 10.56 5.06 -7.74
N PRO A 110 11.55 5.29 -8.61
CA PRO A 110 11.42 6.23 -9.71
C PRO A 110 10.20 5.92 -10.58
N LYS A 111 9.52 6.99 -11.02
CA LYS A 111 8.31 6.86 -11.85
C LYS A 111 8.64 6.27 -13.20
N GLU A 112 7.82 5.30 -13.64
CA GLU A 112 7.86 4.73 -14.98
C GLU A 112 6.50 4.89 -15.71
N ASP A 113 5.92 3.82 -16.26
CA ASP A 113 4.88 3.83 -17.29
C ASP A 113 3.43 3.74 -16.80
N ILE A 114 3.18 3.60 -15.50
CA ILE A 114 1.81 3.45 -14.96
C ILE A 114 1.07 4.78 -15.05
N LYS A 115 -0.01 4.83 -15.83
CA LYS A 115 -0.91 5.99 -15.90
C LYS A 115 -1.94 5.90 -14.78
N CYS A 116 -1.89 6.85 -13.84
CA CYS A 116 -2.71 6.84 -12.64
C CYS A 116 -3.73 7.98 -12.62
N TYR A 117 -4.90 7.72 -12.02
CA TYR A 117 -5.86 8.73 -11.61
C TYR A 117 -5.35 9.57 -10.42
N ILE A 118 -4.75 8.89 -9.44
CA ILE A 118 -4.04 9.51 -8.32
C ILE A 118 -2.68 8.85 -8.21
N GLU A 119 -1.61 9.64 -8.13
CA GLU A 119 -0.25 9.14 -8.02
C GLU A 119 0.51 9.88 -6.93
N TRP A 120 1.12 9.10 -6.04
CA TRP A 120 2.08 9.58 -5.06
C TRP A 120 3.36 8.76 -5.16
N VAL A 121 4.36 9.34 -5.80
CA VAL A 121 5.72 8.78 -5.92
C VAL A 121 6.68 9.71 -5.19
N ASP A 122 7.50 9.14 -4.30
CA ASP A 122 8.47 9.90 -3.49
C ASP A 122 9.72 9.07 -3.22
N THR A 123 10.76 9.29 -4.01
CA THR A 123 12.03 8.53 -3.96
C THR A 123 12.90 8.87 -2.75
N ASP A 124 12.55 9.90 -1.99
CA ASP A 124 13.25 10.26 -0.74
C ASP A 124 12.73 9.45 0.46
N LYS A 125 11.68 8.66 0.27
CA LYS A 125 11.15 7.77 1.31
C LYS A 125 11.93 6.47 1.39
N SER A 126 12.08 5.96 2.61
CA SER A 126 12.83 4.73 2.83
C SER A 126 12.08 3.47 2.35
N SER A 127 10.74 3.55 2.19
CA SER A 127 9.91 2.42 1.81
C SER A 127 8.47 2.88 1.48
N THR A 128 7.75 2.06 0.74
CA THR A 128 6.30 2.22 0.53
C THR A 128 5.52 2.06 1.85
N CYS A 129 5.98 1.22 2.78
CA CYS A 129 5.42 1.11 4.14
C CYS A 129 5.52 2.42 4.92
N GLN A 130 6.62 3.18 4.81
CA GLN A 130 6.72 4.52 5.38
C GLN A 130 5.64 5.43 4.79
N MET A 131 5.47 5.44 3.46
CA MET A 131 4.47 6.27 2.79
C MET A 131 3.04 5.90 3.21
N VAL A 132 2.71 4.61 3.25
CA VAL A 132 1.40 4.16 3.75
C VAL A 132 1.20 4.60 5.21
N THR A 133 2.21 4.48 6.08
CA THR A 133 2.10 4.93 7.48
C THR A 133 1.81 6.43 7.55
N GLU A 134 2.52 7.25 6.78
CA GLU A 134 2.28 8.70 6.70
C GLU A 134 0.85 9.02 6.22
N LEU A 135 0.33 8.25 5.25
CA LEU A 135 -1.06 8.37 4.79
C LEU A 135 -2.05 8.09 5.94
N LEU A 136 -1.83 7.01 6.69
CA LEU A 136 -2.72 6.64 7.81
C LEU A 136 -2.69 7.71 8.90
N LEU A 137 -1.52 8.21 9.28
CA LEU A 137 -1.34 9.25 10.31
C LEU A 137 -1.97 10.60 9.93
N ASN A 138 -2.07 10.90 8.63
CA ASN A 138 -2.61 12.18 8.13
C ASN A 138 -4.06 12.10 7.63
N THR A 139 -4.73 10.95 7.83
CA THR A 139 -6.12 10.72 7.43
C THR A 139 -6.92 10.10 8.58
N LYS A 140 -8.15 9.66 8.30
CA LYS A 140 -9.00 8.95 9.26
C LYS A 140 -8.88 7.42 9.14
N LEU A 141 -7.92 6.92 8.37
CA LEU A 141 -7.65 5.49 8.26
C LEU A 141 -7.09 4.96 9.58
N LYS A 142 -7.65 3.84 10.08
CA LYS A 142 -7.29 3.29 11.38
C LYS A 142 -5.98 2.52 11.34
N ILE A 143 -5.16 2.71 12.35
CA ILE A 143 -3.98 1.89 12.61
C ILE A 143 -4.34 0.92 13.73
N THR A 144 -4.57 -0.35 13.37
CA THR A 144 -4.71 -1.43 14.35
C THR A 144 -3.33 -1.98 14.69
N ARG A 145 -3.21 -2.76 15.76
CA ARG A 145 -1.95 -3.41 16.13
C ARG A 145 -1.34 -4.21 14.96
N LYS A 146 -2.16 -5.00 14.24
CA LYS A 146 -1.68 -5.80 13.09
C LYS A 146 -1.21 -4.93 11.92
N VAL A 147 -1.90 -3.82 11.67
CA VAL A 147 -1.48 -2.81 10.67
C VAL A 147 -0.13 -2.23 11.05
N ALA A 148 0.04 -1.81 12.31
CA ALA A 148 1.30 -1.26 12.81
C ALA A 148 2.45 -2.26 12.71
N GLU A 149 2.25 -3.51 13.12
CA GLU A 149 3.24 -4.59 13.02
C GLU A 149 3.71 -4.82 11.57
N ASN A 150 2.79 -4.92 10.62
CA ASN A 150 3.14 -5.11 9.22
C ASN A 150 3.93 -3.90 8.66
N LEU A 151 3.42 -2.69 8.84
CA LEU A 151 4.09 -1.48 8.32
C LEU A 151 5.47 -1.27 8.94
N PHE A 152 5.61 -1.54 10.23
CA PHE A 152 6.90 -1.52 10.92
C PHE A 152 7.90 -2.50 10.29
N LEU A 153 7.48 -3.75 10.05
CA LEU A 153 8.33 -4.77 9.45
C LEU A 153 8.79 -4.39 8.04
N GLY A 154 7.91 -3.82 7.21
CA GLY A 154 8.26 -3.34 5.88
C GLY A 154 9.29 -2.22 5.93
N ILE A 155 9.10 -1.20 6.79
CA ILE A 155 10.07 -0.11 6.98
C ILE A 155 11.44 -0.65 7.40
N VAL A 156 11.48 -1.54 8.40
CA VAL A 156 12.74 -2.13 8.90
C VAL A 156 13.45 -2.95 7.82
N SER A 157 12.68 -3.70 7.03
CA SER A 157 13.23 -4.53 5.96
C SER A 157 13.86 -3.69 4.85
N ASP A 158 13.11 -2.74 4.33
CA ASP A 158 13.52 -1.98 3.15
C ASP A 158 14.58 -0.91 3.44
N SER A 159 14.62 -0.40 4.66
CA SER A 159 15.71 0.47 5.13
C SER A 159 16.98 -0.29 5.54
N GLU A 160 17.04 -1.62 5.34
CA GLU A 160 18.10 -2.48 5.87
C GLU A 160 18.39 -2.21 7.35
N ARG A 161 17.34 -2.21 8.17
CA ARG A 161 17.43 -1.88 9.61
C ARG A 161 17.92 -0.45 9.86
N PHE A 162 17.45 0.48 9.05
CA PHE A 162 17.78 1.92 9.11
C PHE A 162 19.22 2.26 8.71
N SER A 163 19.90 1.39 7.94
CA SER A 163 21.29 1.60 7.53
C SER A 163 21.45 2.23 6.15
N LEU A 164 20.39 2.26 5.34
CA LEU A 164 20.45 2.84 4.00
C LEU A 164 20.43 4.38 4.01
N LYS A 165 20.99 4.98 2.96
CA LYS A 165 21.13 6.45 2.82
C LYS A 165 19.80 7.20 2.76
N ASN A 166 18.73 6.56 2.29
CA ASN A 166 17.38 7.13 2.26
C ASN A 166 16.66 7.06 3.62
N THR A 167 17.30 6.51 4.66
CA THR A 167 16.81 6.59 6.04
C THR A 167 16.99 8.01 6.56
N SER A 168 15.89 8.67 6.85
CA SER A 168 15.85 10.07 7.27
C SER A 168 15.24 10.22 8.67
N ILE A 169 15.28 11.44 9.22
CA ILE A 169 14.57 11.76 10.47
C ILE A 169 13.07 11.40 10.34
N SER A 170 12.46 11.68 9.18
CA SER A 170 11.06 11.37 8.95
C SER A 170 10.78 9.85 8.99
N THR A 171 11.75 9.01 8.59
CA THR A 171 11.64 7.54 8.71
C THR A 171 11.53 7.13 10.18
N PHE A 172 12.39 7.67 11.06
CA PHE A 172 12.36 7.38 12.49
C PHE A 172 11.09 7.92 13.16
N GLU A 173 10.67 9.16 12.83
CA GLU A 173 9.45 9.74 13.38
C GLU A 173 8.20 8.92 12.99
N THR A 174 8.12 8.49 11.73
CA THR A 174 7.02 7.67 11.23
C THR A 174 7.03 6.29 11.92
N THR A 175 8.22 5.67 12.03
CA THR A 175 8.37 4.37 12.69
C THR A 175 8.01 4.43 14.16
N LYS A 176 8.42 5.49 14.88
CA LYS A 176 8.05 5.72 16.27
C LYS A 176 6.53 5.69 16.47
N LYS A 177 5.76 6.28 15.55
CA LYS A 177 4.29 6.31 15.64
C LYS A 177 3.63 4.94 15.52
N LEU A 178 4.29 3.97 14.92
CA LEU A 178 3.81 2.59 14.87
C LEU A 178 4.07 1.80 16.17
N LEU A 179 4.93 2.30 17.04
CA LEU A 179 5.27 1.69 18.32
C LEU A 179 4.46 2.27 19.51
N GLU A 180 3.77 3.39 19.31
CA GLU A 180 2.86 4.03 20.27
C GLU A 180 1.50 3.32 20.31
#